data_eb64840aba529df4698d13448e8cd02f
#
_entry.id   eb64840aba529df4698d13448e8cd02f
#
_cell.length_a   1.000
_cell.length_b   1.000
_cell.length_c   1.000
_cell.angle_alpha   90.00
_cell.angle_beta   90.00
_cell.angle_gamma   90.00
#
_symmetry.space_group_name_H-M   'P 1'
#
loop_
_entity.id
_entity.type
_entity.pdbx_description
1 polymer ?
#
loop_
_entity_poly.entity_id
_entity_poly.type
_entity_poly.pdbx_seq_one_letter_code
_entity_poly.pdbx_strand_id
1 'polypeptide(L)'
;CSKRNLERAAQIAASTSVRLQTVTRFDLNITSGILHTAKEYEATSIVIGLHYKTNIVDSFFGSLTENLLKTTHLEVMVARFVMPVNVLRRIIVAVPPKSEFEHGFTKWITHLCRLSGQLGCRVHFYAHPQTLGYIRGFIEKRFKDTRTAYSELEDWDDLLILTGQVNYDHLFVIVSSRRGSISYDSSFEKLPMQISKYFNNNSVMLIYPGQKDDPNENLSFADPRGWAESQYYDKAGNWIYKWFKKNS
;
A
#
# COMPACT_ATOMS: atom_id res chain seq x y z
N CYS A 1 25.39 5.98 10.01
CA CYS A 1 24.49 4.87 9.57
C CYS A 1 23.82 5.15 8.24
N SER A 2 23.30 6.35 7.97
CA SER A 2 22.51 6.64 6.75
C SER A 2 23.33 6.49 5.46
N LYS A 3 24.56 7.01 5.40
CA LYS A 3 25.41 6.98 4.19
C LYS A 3 25.67 5.55 3.71
N ARG A 4 26.04 4.63 4.62
CA ARG A 4 26.29 3.23 4.31
C ARG A 4 25.04 2.50 3.77
N ASN A 5 23.85 2.83 4.30
CA ASN A 5 22.59 2.25 3.82
C ASN A 5 22.25 2.76 2.42
N LEU A 6 22.50 4.05 2.14
CA LEU A 6 22.30 4.62 0.80
C LEU A 6 23.26 4.02 -0.23
N GLU A 7 24.53 3.84 0.13
CA GLU A 7 25.53 3.19 -0.73
C GLU A 7 25.13 1.75 -1.06
N ARG A 8 24.67 0.99 -0.05
CA ARG A 8 24.18 -0.38 -0.26
C ARG A 8 22.94 -0.43 -1.16
N ALA A 9 22.00 0.48 -0.95
CA ALA A 9 20.80 0.59 -1.80
C ALA A 9 21.18 0.91 -3.25
N ALA A 10 22.13 1.84 -3.47
CA ALA A 10 22.65 2.19 -4.78
C ALA A 10 23.33 0.99 -5.48
N GLN A 11 24.11 0.20 -4.74
CA GLN A 11 24.75 -1.02 -5.28
C GLN A 11 23.70 -2.06 -5.70
N ILE A 12 22.66 -2.28 -4.90
CA ILE A 12 21.55 -3.19 -5.24
C ILE A 12 20.82 -2.68 -6.47
N ALA A 13 20.49 -1.39 -6.54
CA ALA A 13 19.79 -0.82 -7.69
C ALA A 13 20.61 -0.87 -8.98
N ALA A 14 21.94 -0.71 -8.88
CA ALA A 14 22.84 -0.82 -10.04
C ALA A 14 22.86 -2.23 -10.64
N SER A 15 22.58 -3.27 -9.85
CA SER A 15 22.46 -4.65 -10.34
C SER A 15 21.08 -4.97 -10.94
N THR A 16 20.15 -4.04 -10.86
CA THR A 16 18.80 -4.14 -11.41
C THR A 16 18.58 -2.99 -12.39
N SER A 17 17.65 -3.12 -13.31
CA SER A 17 17.32 -2.04 -14.26
C SER A 17 16.49 -0.91 -13.63
N VAL A 18 16.61 -0.73 -12.31
CA VAL A 18 15.85 0.28 -11.55
C VAL A 18 16.69 1.54 -11.36
N ARG A 19 16.15 2.69 -11.80
CA ARG A 19 16.76 3.98 -11.50
C ARG A 19 16.54 4.31 -10.02
N LEU A 20 17.62 4.41 -9.25
CA LEU A 20 17.61 4.86 -7.88
C LEU A 20 18.33 6.20 -7.75
N GLN A 21 17.65 7.18 -7.15
CA GLN A 21 18.24 8.43 -6.71
C GLN A 21 18.31 8.44 -5.19
N THR A 22 19.51 8.67 -4.63
CA THR A 22 19.71 8.76 -3.18
C THR A 22 19.69 10.21 -2.76
N VAL A 23 18.93 10.53 -1.71
CA VAL A 23 18.80 11.88 -1.18
C VAL A 23 19.11 11.88 0.31
N THR A 24 19.91 12.83 0.74
CA THR A 24 20.14 13.13 2.16
C THR A 24 19.65 14.54 2.42
N ARG A 25 18.75 14.69 3.40
CA ARG A 25 18.11 15.97 3.72
C ARG A 25 18.19 16.25 5.22
N PHE A 26 18.41 17.51 5.56
CA PHE A 26 18.22 18.03 6.91
C PHE A 26 16.90 18.79 6.96
N ASP A 27 16.04 18.45 7.89
CA ASP A 27 14.74 19.08 8.06
C ASP A 27 14.38 19.17 9.55
N LEU A 28 13.31 19.90 9.88
CA LEU A 28 12.85 20.07 11.27
C LEU A 28 12.50 18.75 11.95
N ASN A 29 11.91 17.83 11.19
CA ASN A 29 11.60 16.48 11.62
C ASN A 29 11.55 15.52 10.42
N ILE A 30 11.46 14.22 10.69
CA ILE A 30 11.47 13.18 9.65
C ILE A 30 10.27 13.31 8.71
N THR A 31 9.08 13.59 9.25
CA THR A 31 7.85 13.74 8.44
C THR A 31 8.00 14.88 7.44
N SER A 32 8.44 16.05 7.89
CA SER A 32 8.65 17.20 7.00
C SER A 32 9.68 16.89 5.91
N GLY A 33 10.79 16.24 6.28
CA GLY A 33 11.81 15.84 5.31
C GLY A 33 11.29 14.89 4.23
N ILE A 34 10.45 13.91 4.61
CA ILE A 34 9.81 12.99 3.66
C ILE A 34 8.86 13.75 2.75
N LEU A 35 7.99 14.61 3.29
CA LEU A 35 6.99 15.36 2.52
C LEU A 35 7.62 16.36 1.55
N HIS A 36 8.63 17.12 1.99
CA HIS A 36 9.38 18.02 1.14
C HIS A 36 10.07 17.27 -0.01
N THR A 37 10.67 16.10 0.29
CA THR A 37 11.30 15.27 -0.74
C THR A 37 10.24 14.70 -1.69
N ALA A 38 9.12 14.20 -1.17
CA ALA A 38 8.04 13.69 -1.99
C ALA A 38 7.49 14.75 -2.95
N LYS A 39 7.33 15.99 -2.49
CA LYS A 39 6.91 17.12 -3.31
C LYS A 39 7.96 17.52 -4.36
N GLU A 40 9.23 17.62 -3.97
CA GLU A 40 10.34 18.01 -4.83
C GLU A 40 10.53 17.05 -6.01
N TYR A 41 10.35 15.72 -5.75
CA TYR A 41 10.52 14.68 -6.76
C TYR A 41 9.20 14.18 -7.36
N GLU A 42 8.10 14.89 -7.12
CA GLU A 42 6.75 14.53 -7.62
C GLU A 42 6.40 13.05 -7.34
N ALA A 43 6.73 12.60 -6.13
CA ALA A 43 6.50 11.22 -5.75
C ALA A 43 5.00 10.91 -5.72
N THR A 44 4.62 9.74 -6.21
CA THR A 44 3.22 9.30 -6.22
C THR A 44 2.90 8.34 -5.06
N SER A 45 3.93 7.80 -4.41
CA SER A 45 3.80 6.89 -3.27
C SER A 45 4.98 7.04 -2.31
N ILE A 46 4.74 6.79 -1.04
CA ILE A 46 5.76 6.78 0.02
C ILE A 46 5.86 5.34 0.54
N VAL A 47 7.07 4.79 0.58
CA VAL A 47 7.33 3.47 1.17
C VAL A 47 8.27 3.63 2.36
N ILE A 48 7.83 3.17 3.53
CA ILE A 48 8.60 3.18 4.77
C ILE A 48 9.01 1.76 5.09
N GLY A 49 10.32 1.51 5.11
CA GLY A 49 10.89 0.25 5.59
C GLY A 49 11.17 0.32 7.08
N LEU A 50 10.65 -0.63 7.83
CA LEU A 50 10.84 -0.75 9.27
C LEU A 50 11.92 -1.76 9.60
N HIS A 51 12.72 -1.47 10.64
CA HIS A 51 13.68 -2.44 11.14
C HIS A 51 12.96 -3.56 11.90
N TYR A 52 13.28 -4.82 11.60
CA TYR A 52 12.60 -5.98 12.19
C TYR A 52 12.75 -6.10 13.72
N LYS A 53 13.76 -5.45 14.32
CA LYS A 53 14.00 -5.44 15.77
C LYS A 53 13.21 -4.38 16.54
N THR A 54 12.54 -3.47 15.86
CA THR A 54 11.73 -2.44 16.52
C THR A 54 10.36 -2.99 16.95
N ASN A 55 9.78 -2.38 17.99
CA ASN A 55 8.43 -2.73 18.41
C ASN A 55 7.47 -2.53 17.21
N ILE A 56 6.71 -3.58 16.91
CA ILE A 56 5.86 -3.61 15.71
C ILE A 56 4.76 -2.54 15.79
N VAL A 57 4.20 -2.31 16.98
CA VAL A 57 3.13 -1.33 17.19
C VAL A 57 3.64 0.08 16.96
N ASP A 58 4.73 0.46 17.62
CA ASP A 58 5.32 1.79 17.51
C ASP A 58 5.81 2.08 16.09
N SER A 59 6.17 1.03 15.36
CA SER A 59 6.71 1.15 14.02
C SER A 59 5.64 1.33 12.96
N PHE A 60 4.56 0.55 13.00
CA PHE A 60 3.47 0.64 12.01
C PHE A 60 2.48 1.76 12.30
N PHE A 61 2.24 2.03 13.60
CA PHE A 61 1.18 2.93 14.06
C PHE A 61 1.72 4.10 14.89
N GLY A 62 3.04 4.29 14.89
CA GLY A 62 3.68 5.38 15.63
C GLY A 62 3.51 6.76 14.97
N SER A 63 3.99 7.77 15.67
CA SER A 63 3.83 9.18 15.30
C SER A 63 4.28 9.52 13.89
N LEU A 64 5.29 8.83 13.33
CA LEU A 64 5.74 9.07 11.96
C LEU A 64 4.63 8.69 10.95
N THR A 65 4.09 7.48 11.07
CA THR A 65 3.01 7.01 10.17
C THR A 65 1.76 7.85 10.32
N GLU A 66 1.33 8.12 11.56
CA GLU A 66 0.15 8.96 11.82
C GLU A 66 0.31 10.37 11.24
N ASN A 67 1.47 11.01 11.44
CA ASN A 67 1.72 12.35 10.92
C ASN A 67 1.74 12.36 9.39
N LEU A 68 2.34 11.36 8.75
CA LEU A 68 2.29 11.24 7.30
C LEU A 68 0.85 11.08 6.79
N LEU A 69 0.06 10.21 7.40
CA LEU A 69 -1.33 9.98 7.00
C LEU A 69 -2.23 11.21 7.17
N LYS A 70 -1.92 12.10 8.12
CA LYS A 70 -2.64 13.36 8.33
C LYS A 70 -2.23 14.46 7.35
N THR A 71 -1.01 14.38 6.77
CA THR A 71 -0.41 15.48 6.03
C THR A 71 -0.19 15.21 4.54
N THR A 72 -0.47 13.99 4.06
CA THR A 72 -0.33 13.66 2.64
C THR A 72 -1.51 12.85 2.12
N HIS A 73 -1.91 13.12 0.88
CA HIS A 73 -2.89 12.31 0.14
C HIS A 73 -2.24 11.17 -0.66
N LEU A 74 -0.91 11.12 -0.67
CA LEU A 74 -0.18 10.06 -1.38
C LEU A 74 -0.48 8.68 -0.78
N GLU A 75 -0.35 7.65 -1.59
CA GLU A 75 -0.32 6.29 -1.11
C GLU A 75 0.87 6.10 -0.14
N VAL A 76 0.61 5.52 1.03
CA VAL A 76 1.64 5.25 2.03
C VAL A 76 1.69 3.74 2.28
N MET A 77 2.86 3.15 2.09
CA MET A 77 3.12 1.75 2.40
C MET A 77 4.13 1.68 3.54
N VAL A 78 3.81 0.92 4.57
CA VAL A 78 4.70 0.68 5.70
C VAL A 78 5.00 -0.80 5.75
N ALA A 79 6.26 -1.19 5.60
CA ALA A 79 6.64 -2.60 5.48
C ALA A 79 7.72 -2.99 6.48
N ARG A 80 7.56 -4.17 7.06
CA ARG A 80 8.56 -4.84 7.87
C ARG A 80 8.83 -6.22 7.30
N PHE A 81 10.06 -6.48 6.92
CA PHE A 81 10.48 -7.79 6.43
C PHE A 81 11.33 -8.49 7.49
N VAL A 82 10.92 -9.69 7.88
CA VAL A 82 11.68 -10.55 8.81
C VAL A 82 12.65 -11.47 8.07
N MET A 83 12.48 -11.57 6.75
CA MET A 83 13.34 -12.32 5.86
C MET A 83 13.61 -11.54 4.56
N PRO A 84 14.61 -11.94 3.77
CA PRO A 84 14.88 -11.34 2.47
C PRO A 84 13.68 -11.47 1.53
N VAL A 85 13.35 -10.39 0.81
CA VAL A 85 12.16 -10.31 -0.06
C VAL A 85 12.17 -11.37 -1.17
N ASN A 86 13.36 -11.74 -1.66
CA ASN A 86 13.54 -12.72 -2.74
C ASN A 86 13.23 -14.17 -2.36
N VAL A 87 13.04 -14.47 -1.06
CA VAL A 87 12.64 -15.82 -0.62
C VAL A 87 11.13 -15.94 -0.36
N LEU A 88 10.40 -14.85 -0.49
CA LEU A 88 8.95 -14.84 -0.33
C LEU A 88 8.28 -15.66 -1.44
N ARG A 89 7.36 -16.54 -1.06
CA ARG A 89 6.67 -17.47 -1.99
C ARG A 89 5.22 -17.09 -2.27
N ARG A 90 4.64 -16.28 -1.41
CA ARG A 90 3.24 -15.86 -1.53
C ARG A 90 3.01 -14.49 -0.91
N ILE A 91 2.11 -13.74 -1.50
CA ILE A 91 1.58 -12.51 -0.94
C ILE A 91 0.13 -12.79 -0.53
N ILE A 92 -0.17 -12.69 0.76
CA ILE A 92 -1.52 -12.82 1.32
C ILE A 92 -2.04 -11.41 1.54
N VAL A 93 -3.17 -11.06 0.96
CA VAL A 93 -3.71 -9.70 0.98
C VAL A 93 -5.08 -9.70 1.63
N ALA A 94 -5.22 -9.03 2.76
CA ALA A 94 -6.50 -8.74 3.38
C ALA A 94 -6.99 -7.36 2.90
N VAL A 95 -8.20 -7.32 2.37
CA VAL A 95 -8.79 -6.10 1.78
C VAL A 95 -10.14 -5.83 2.45
N PRO A 96 -10.34 -4.64 3.05
CA PRO A 96 -11.60 -4.31 3.69
C PRO A 96 -12.73 -4.13 2.68
N PRO A 97 -13.99 -4.32 3.10
CA PRO A 97 -15.15 -4.04 2.27
C PRO A 97 -15.14 -2.59 1.75
N LYS A 98 -15.72 -2.37 0.59
CA LYS A 98 -15.84 -1.05 -0.05
C LYS A 98 -14.52 -0.41 -0.51
N SER A 99 -13.40 -1.14 -0.45
CA SER A 99 -12.12 -0.65 -0.96
C SER A 99 -12.15 -0.29 -2.44
N GLU A 100 -13.04 -0.91 -3.22
CA GLU A 100 -13.26 -0.64 -4.64
C GLU A 100 -13.71 0.79 -4.93
N PHE A 101 -14.23 1.48 -3.93
CA PHE A 101 -14.67 2.88 -4.05
C PHE A 101 -13.60 3.88 -3.63
N GLU A 102 -12.45 3.41 -3.12
CA GLU A 102 -11.31 4.28 -2.78
C GLU A 102 -10.56 4.73 -4.03
N HIS A 103 -10.14 5.98 -4.05
CA HIS A 103 -9.39 6.57 -5.18
C HIS A 103 -8.14 5.78 -5.53
N GLY A 104 -7.39 5.32 -4.54
CA GLY A 104 -6.16 4.55 -4.71
C GLY A 104 -6.34 3.06 -5.04
N PHE A 105 -7.56 2.55 -5.24
CA PHE A 105 -7.84 1.12 -5.39
C PHE A 105 -7.01 0.43 -6.47
N THR A 106 -7.04 0.93 -7.69
CA THR A 106 -6.33 0.31 -8.81
C THR A 106 -4.81 0.43 -8.69
N LYS A 107 -4.33 1.44 -7.96
CA LYS A 107 -2.91 1.72 -7.80
C LYS A 107 -2.22 0.68 -6.92
N TRP A 108 -2.73 0.42 -5.72
CA TRP A 108 -2.12 -0.58 -4.85
C TRP A 108 -2.23 -1.99 -5.43
N ILE A 109 -3.31 -2.35 -6.16
CA ILE A 109 -3.41 -3.62 -6.88
C ILE A 109 -2.29 -3.72 -7.92
N THR A 110 -2.08 -2.65 -8.68
CA THR A 110 -1.00 -2.58 -9.68
C THR A 110 0.38 -2.83 -9.04
N HIS A 111 0.64 -2.20 -7.88
CA HIS A 111 1.89 -2.41 -7.15
C HIS A 111 2.08 -3.85 -6.69
N LEU A 112 1.03 -4.49 -6.16
CA LEU A 112 1.09 -5.89 -5.73
C LEU A 112 1.25 -6.87 -6.89
N CYS A 113 0.56 -6.64 -8.00
CA CYS A 113 0.72 -7.47 -9.21
C CYS A 113 2.14 -7.37 -9.78
N ARG A 114 2.71 -6.16 -9.84
CA ARG A 114 4.11 -5.97 -10.27
C ARG A 114 5.11 -6.63 -9.31
N LEU A 115 4.92 -6.46 -8.00
CA LEU A 115 5.75 -7.11 -6.99
C LEU A 115 5.68 -8.64 -7.11
N SER A 116 4.48 -9.20 -7.27
CA SER A 116 4.26 -10.63 -7.50
C SER A 116 5.01 -11.13 -8.75
N GLY A 117 4.93 -10.38 -9.86
CA GLY A 117 5.63 -10.71 -11.09
C GLY A 117 7.15 -10.71 -10.91
N GLN A 118 7.71 -9.71 -10.21
CA GLN A 118 9.15 -9.63 -9.93
C GLN A 118 9.64 -10.75 -9.00
N LEU A 119 8.83 -11.16 -8.03
CA LEU A 119 9.16 -12.22 -7.09
C LEU A 119 8.82 -13.62 -7.61
N GLY A 120 8.09 -13.73 -8.73
CA GLY A 120 7.61 -14.99 -9.25
C GLY A 120 6.64 -15.71 -8.32
N CYS A 121 5.99 -15.02 -7.38
CA CYS A 121 5.10 -15.58 -6.37
C CYS A 121 3.61 -15.42 -6.74
N ARG A 122 2.72 -16.05 -5.98
CA ARG A 122 1.27 -15.93 -6.13
C ARG A 122 0.74 -14.87 -5.17
N VAL A 123 -0.28 -14.12 -5.60
CA VAL A 123 -1.07 -13.23 -4.74
C VAL A 123 -2.39 -13.90 -4.39
N HIS A 124 -2.73 -13.94 -3.11
CA HIS A 124 -4.00 -14.46 -2.62
C HIS A 124 -4.77 -13.34 -1.92
N PHE A 125 -5.89 -12.95 -2.51
CA PHE A 125 -6.75 -11.89 -1.97
C PHE A 125 -7.85 -12.48 -1.11
N TYR A 126 -8.03 -11.88 0.07
CA TYR A 126 -9.10 -12.16 1.02
C TYR A 126 -9.93 -10.88 1.18
N ALA A 127 -11.17 -10.90 0.77
CA ALA A 127 -12.06 -9.74 0.82
C ALA A 127 -13.54 -10.15 0.73
N HIS A 128 -14.42 -9.18 0.96
CA HIS A 128 -15.84 -9.36 0.71
C HIS A 128 -16.10 -9.75 -0.77
N PRO A 129 -17.08 -10.62 -1.06
CA PRO A 129 -17.34 -11.13 -2.41
C PRO A 129 -17.46 -10.04 -3.49
N GLN A 130 -18.14 -8.93 -3.18
CA GLN A 130 -18.26 -7.80 -4.10
C GLN A 130 -16.89 -7.17 -4.42
N THR A 131 -16.07 -6.89 -3.41
CA THR A 131 -14.72 -6.33 -3.57
C THR A 131 -13.82 -7.28 -4.36
N LEU A 132 -13.93 -8.61 -4.13
CA LEU A 132 -13.21 -9.63 -4.92
C LEU A 132 -13.59 -9.57 -6.40
N GLY A 133 -14.87 -9.35 -6.72
CA GLY A 133 -15.32 -9.19 -8.09
C GLY A 133 -14.61 -8.04 -8.80
N TYR A 134 -14.45 -6.89 -8.15
CA TYR A 134 -13.73 -5.74 -8.69
C TYR A 134 -12.24 -6.00 -8.85
N ILE A 135 -11.60 -6.60 -7.84
CA ILE A 135 -10.16 -6.96 -7.89
C ILE A 135 -9.91 -7.91 -9.06
N ARG A 136 -10.70 -8.98 -9.16
CA ARG A 136 -10.59 -9.99 -10.23
C ARG A 136 -10.74 -9.34 -11.61
N GLY A 137 -11.80 -8.58 -11.83
CA GLY A 137 -12.06 -7.92 -13.11
C GLY A 137 -10.95 -6.95 -13.52
N PHE A 138 -10.33 -6.25 -12.57
CA PHE A 138 -9.19 -5.39 -12.85
C PHE A 138 -7.95 -6.18 -13.23
N ILE A 139 -7.62 -7.24 -12.48
CA ILE A 139 -6.42 -8.07 -12.72
C ILE A 139 -6.52 -8.83 -14.04
N GLU A 140 -7.65 -9.49 -14.31
CA GLU A 140 -7.88 -10.23 -15.56
C GLU A 140 -7.71 -9.34 -16.81
N LYS A 141 -8.02 -8.07 -16.67
CA LYS A 141 -7.90 -7.13 -17.79
C LYS A 141 -6.49 -6.56 -17.96
N ARG A 142 -5.77 -6.30 -16.86
CA ARG A 142 -4.50 -5.56 -16.87
C ARG A 142 -3.27 -6.41 -16.59
N PHE A 143 -3.42 -7.54 -15.90
CA PHE A 143 -2.34 -8.36 -15.35
C PHE A 143 -2.63 -9.86 -15.55
N LYS A 144 -2.91 -10.26 -16.78
CA LYS A 144 -3.35 -11.63 -17.15
C LYS A 144 -2.38 -12.72 -16.70
N ASP A 145 -1.08 -12.42 -16.66
CA ASP A 145 -0.05 -13.38 -16.29
C ASP A 145 0.19 -13.48 -14.78
N THR A 146 -0.50 -12.64 -13.96
CA THR A 146 -0.34 -12.68 -12.52
C THR A 146 -1.06 -13.90 -11.95
N ARG A 147 -0.33 -14.74 -11.22
CA ARG A 147 -0.91 -15.90 -10.54
C ARG A 147 -1.67 -15.43 -9.29
N THR A 148 -2.99 -15.47 -9.35
CA THR A 148 -3.87 -15.03 -8.27
C THR A 148 -4.69 -16.17 -7.68
N ALA A 149 -5.14 -15.99 -6.45
CA ALA A 149 -6.17 -16.76 -5.79
C ALA A 149 -7.09 -15.81 -5.02
N TYR A 150 -8.32 -16.23 -4.78
CA TYR A 150 -9.34 -15.41 -4.14
C TYR A 150 -10.08 -16.25 -3.11
N SER A 151 -10.27 -15.71 -1.91
CA SER A 151 -11.08 -16.31 -0.85
C SER A 151 -11.94 -15.24 -0.21
N GLU A 152 -13.13 -15.61 0.16
CA GLU A 152 -14.08 -14.72 0.80
C GLU A 152 -13.69 -14.44 2.25
N LEU A 153 -13.81 -13.19 2.64
CA LEU A 153 -13.71 -12.68 4.00
C LEU A 153 -14.90 -11.74 4.16
N GLU A 154 -16.00 -12.27 4.70
CA GLU A 154 -17.26 -11.53 4.77
C GLU A 154 -17.19 -10.40 5.79
N ASP A 155 -16.63 -10.68 6.94
CA ASP A 155 -16.46 -9.71 8.01
C ASP A 155 -14.98 -9.38 8.23
N TRP A 156 -14.68 -8.09 8.36
CA TRP A 156 -13.32 -7.64 8.65
C TRP A 156 -12.85 -8.06 10.06
N ASP A 157 -13.76 -8.24 11.00
CA ASP A 157 -13.43 -8.75 12.34
C ASP A 157 -12.88 -10.19 12.29
N ASP A 158 -13.12 -10.94 11.21
CA ASP A 158 -12.58 -12.28 10.96
C ASP A 158 -11.13 -12.29 10.44
N LEU A 159 -10.46 -11.14 10.39
CA LEU A 159 -9.06 -11.02 9.94
C LEU A 159 -8.13 -12.04 10.63
N LEU A 160 -8.41 -12.42 11.86
CA LEU A 160 -7.61 -13.38 12.62
C LEU A 160 -7.64 -14.80 12.05
N ILE A 161 -8.61 -15.15 11.21
CA ILE A 161 -8.63 -16.44 10.48
C ILE A 161 -7.38 -16.58 9.61
N LEU A 162 -6.84 -15.46 9.13
CA LEU A 162 -5.64 -15.43 8.31
C LEU A 162 -4.36 -15.83 9.07
N THR A 163 -4.38 -15.89 10.40
CA THR A 163 -3.24 -16.40 11.19
C THR A 163 -2.85 -17.81 10.81
N GLY A 164 -3.84 -18.65 10.44
CA GLY A 164 -3.61 -20.00 9.94
C GLY A 164 -3.17 -20.08 8.47
N GLN A 165 -3.24 -18.97 7.73
CA GLN A 165 -2.93 -18.90 6.29
C GLN A 165 -1.57 -18.25 6.03
N VAL A 166 -1.07 -17.43 6.95
CA VAL A 166 0.18 -16.67 6.80
C VAL A 166 1.34 -17.48 7.38
N ASN A 167 2.18 -18.02 6.52
CA ASN A 167 3.41 -18.72 6.89
C ASN A 167 4.60 -17.74 6.97
N TYR A 168 5.73 -18.22 7.50
CA TYR A 168 6.95 -17.42 7.65
C TYR A 168 7.53 -16.90 6.33
N ASP A 169 7.32 -17.64 5.22
CA ASP A 169 7.77 -17.30 3.86
C ASP A 169 6.71 -16.53 3.05
N HIS A 170 5.67 -16.03 3.71
CA HIS A 170 4.66 -15.18 3.09
C HIS A 170 4.86 -13.71 3.46
N LEU A 171 4.48 -12.81 2.55
CA LEU A 171 4.24 -11.41 2.85
C LEU A 171 2.76 -11.24 3.18
N PHE A 172 2.45 -10.84 4.39
CA PHE A 172 1.10 -10.47 4.79
C PHE A 172 0.88 -8.99 4.51
N VAL A 173 -0.04 -8.69 3.62
CA VAL A 173 -0.42 -7.33 3.23
C VAL A 173 -1.81 -7.04 3.78
N ILE A 174 -1.95 -5.93 4.46
CA ILE A 174 -3.23 -5.41 4.95
C ILE A 174 -3.48 -4.09 4.23
N VAL A 175 -4.53 -4.04 3.42
CA VAL A 175 -5.04 -2.78 2.89
C VAL A 175 -5.83 -2.12 4.00
N SER A 176 -5.37 -0.96 4.46
CA SER A 176 -6.00 -0.19 5.51
C SER A 176 -6.65 1.05 4.91
N SER A 177 -7.39 1.80 5.72
CA SER A 177 -8.02 3.04 5.29
C SER A 177 -7.70 4.17 6.26
N ARG A 178 -7.81 5.39 5.78
CA ARG A 178 -7.73 6.58 6.64
C ARG A 178 -9.09 6.85 7.26
N ARG A 179 -9.11 7.48 8.44
CA ARG A 179 -10.36 7.92 9.06
C ARG A 179 -11.12 8.84 8.10
N GLY A 180 -12.42 8.59 7.93
CA GLY A 180 -13.27 9.31 7.00
C GLY A 180 -13.34 8.73 5.57
N SER A 181 -12.52 7.75 5.23
CA SER A 181 -12.64 7.01 3.98
C SER A 181 -13.84 6.06 3.98
N ILE A 182 -14.38 5.75 2.82
CA ILE A 182 -15.58 4.90 2.68
C ILE A 182 -15.35 3.44 3.13
N SER A 183 -14.12 2.96 3.00
CA SER A 183 -13.71 1.62 3.43
C SER A 183 -13.20 1.58 4.88
N TYR A 184 -13.29 2.72 5.62
CA TYR A 184 -12.85 2.75 7.00
C TYR A 184 -13.77 1.91 7.90
N ASP A 185 -13.14 1.05 8.68
CA ASP A 185 -13.80 0.24 9.69
C ASP A 185 -13.18 0.50 11.07
N SER A 186 -14.01 0.54 12.12
CA SER A 186 -13.54 0.80 13.50
C SER A 186 -12.63 -0.30 14.03
N SER A 187 -12.72 -1.51 13.49
CA SER A 187 -11.83 -2.64 13.84
C SER A 187 -10.37 -2.39 13.45
N PHE A 188 -10.09 -1.42 12.54
CA PHE A 188 -8.72 -1.00 12.27
C PHE A 188 -7.99 -0.46 13.51
N GLU A 189 -8.71 0.02 14.52
CA GLU A 189 -8.12 0.43 15.78
C GLU A 189 -7.53 -0.76 16.58
N LYS A 190 -8.00 -1.99 16.29
CA LYS A 190 -7.48 -3.22 16.88
C LYS A 190 -6.25 -3.78 16.14
N LEU A 191 -5.98 -3.33 14.89
CA LEU A 191 -4.88 -3.85 14.07
C LEU A 191 -3.51 -3.81 14.76
N PRO A 192 -3.12 -2.74 15.48
CA PRO A 192 -1.84 -2.70 16.16
C PRO A 192 -1.63 -3.88 17.10
N MET A 193 -2.62 -4.15 17.94
CA MET A 193 -2.60 -5.25 18.88
C MET A 193 -2.61 -6.61 18.16
N GLN A 194 -3.45 -6.76 17.14
CA GLN A 194 -3.58 -8.00 16.38
C GLN A 194 -2.28 -8.35 15.63
N ILE A 195 -1.66 -7.38 14.96
CA ILE A 195 -0.39 -7.58 14.25
C ILE A 195 0.73 -7.91 15.24
N SER A 196 0.81 -7.21 16.36
CA SER A 196 1.82 -7.48 17.39
C SER A 196 1.69 -8.87 17.99
N LYS A 197 0.47 -9.28 18.28
CA LYS A 197 0.20 -10.55 18.96
C LYS A 197 0.34 -11.76 18.04
N TYR A 198 -0.16 -11.66 16.81
CA TYR A 198 -0.36 -12.82 15.95
C TYR A 198 0.59 -12.88 14.74
N PHE A 199 1.15 -11.73 14.30
CA PHE A 199 1.99 -11.65 13.10
C PHE A 199 3.39 -11.10 13.40
N ASN A 200 3.82 -11.14 14.66
CA ASN A 200 5.12 -10.58 15.06
C ASN A 200 6.32 -11.23 14.34
N ASN A 201 6.20 -12.50 13.95
CA ASN A 201 7.25 -13.25 13.26
C ASN A 201 7.07 -13.31 11.73
N ASN A 202 6.13 -12.56 11.18
CA ASN A 202 5.84 -12.53 9.76
C ASN A 202 6.33 -11.24 9.11
N SER A 203 6.63 -11.31 7.81
CA SER A 203 6.79 -10.11 6.99
C SER A 203 5.42 -9.48 6.78
N VAL A 204 5.26 -8.22 7.15
CA VAL A 204 3.98 -7.50 7.11
C VAL A 204 4.13 -6.19 6.36
N MET A 205 3.14 -5.85 5.55
CA MET A 205 3.01 -4.56 4.89
C MET A 205 1.62 -4.01 5.11
N LEU A 206 1.53 -2.76 5.57
CA LEU A 206 0.29 -1.98 5.58
C LEU A 206 0.29 -1.05 4.36
N ILE A 207 -0.82 -1.02 3.64
CA ILE A 207 -1.04 -0.11 2.52
C ILE A 207 -2.19 0.82 2.88
N TYR A 208 -1.90 2.11 2.91
CA TYR A 208 -2.90 3.18 3.00
C TYR A 208 -3.08 3.76 1.60
N PRO A 209 -4.20 3.49 0.93
CA PRO A 209 -4.44 3.96 -0.44
C PRO A 209 -4.33 5.48 -0.55
N GLY A 210 -3.91 5.95 -1.71
CA GLY A 210 -3.93 7.37 -2.02
C GLY A 210 -5.36 7.91 -2.02
N GLN A 211 -5.52 9.13 -1.53
CA GLN A 211 -6.78 9.86 -1.53
C GLN A 211 -6.83 10.84 -2.69
N LYS A 212 -8.01 11.33 -3.00
CA LYS A 212 -8.15 12.47 -3.92
C LYS A 212 -7.69 13.74 -3.21
N ASP A 213 -6.87 14.55 -3.87
CA ASP A 213 -6.50 15.86 -3.36
C ASP A 213 -7.76 16.69 -3.12
N ASP A 214 -7.89 17.33 -1.97
CA ASP A 214 -8.97 18.29 -1.74
C ASP A 214 -8.71 19.53 -2.61
N PRO A 215 -9.62 19.88 -3.55
CA PRO A 215 -9.46 21.07 -4.39
C PRO A 215 -9.30 22.36 -3.58
N ASN A 216 -9.78 22.39 -2.33
CA ASN A 216 -9.70 23.55 -1.46
C ASN A 216 -8.35 23.71 -0.73
N GLU A 217 -7.58 22.63 -0.54
CA GLU A 217 -6.22 22.73 0.02
C GLU A 217 -5.24 23.40 -0.95
N ASN A 218 -5.49 23.33 -2.26
CA ASN A 218 -4.63 23.88 -3.31
C ASN A 218 -4.84 25.37 -3.59
N LEU A 219 -5.76 26.04 -2.91
CA LEU A 219 -5.98 27.49 -3.11
C LEU A 219 -4.83 28.37 -2.59
N SER A 220 -3.85 27.83 -1.87
CA SER A 220 -2.68 28.60 -1.43
C SER A 220 -1.47 28.49 -2.36
N PHE A 221 -1.40 27.51 -3.28
CA PHE A 221 -0.33 27.40 -4.28
C PHE A 221 -0.87 26.72 -5.55
N ALA A 222 -1.33 27.54 -6.50
CA ALA A 222 -1.79 27.05 -7.80
C ALA A 222 -0.63 26.44 -8.61
N ASP A 223 -0.54 25.12 -8.66
CA ASP A 223 0.28 24.40 -9.64
C ASP A 223 -0.62 23.90 -10.78
N PRO A 224 -0.50 24.44 -12.00
CA PRO A 224 -1.33 24.05 -13.16
C PRO A 224 -1.16 22.58 -13.60
N ARG A 225 -0.11 21.88 -13.13
CA ARG A 225 0.23 20.52 -13.54
C ARG A 225 -0.55 19.43 -12.81
N GLY A 226 -1.11 19.71 -11.63
CA GLY A 226 -1.93 18.76 -10.86
C GLY A 226 -3.24 18.34 -11.53
N TRP A 227 -3.73 19.11 -12.50
CA TRP A 227 -5.00 18.84 -13.20
C TRP A 227 -4.94 17.67 -14.19
N ALA A 228 -3.79 17.38 -14.77
CA ALA A 228 -3.64 16.35 -15.79
C ALA A 228 -3.66 14.94 -15.19
N GLU A 229 -3.07 14.74 -14.00
CA GLU A 229 -3.05 13.44 -13.33
C GLU A 229 -4.40 13.09 -12.68
N SER A 230 -5.09 14.06 -12.07
CA SER A 230 -6.40 13.83 -11.47
C SER A 230 -7.43 13.36 -12.50
N GLN A 231 -7.40 13.92 -13.73
CA GLN A 231 -8.27 13.46 -14.83
C GLN A 231 -7.97 12.04 -15.31
N TYR A 232 -6.74 11.56 -15.18
CA TYR A 232 -6.37 10.22 -15.60
C TYR A 232 -6.93 9.16 -14.63
N TYR A 233 -6.94 9.45 -13.33
CA TYR A 233 -7.47 8.57 -12.28
C TYR A 233 -9.00 8.61 -12.18
N ASP A 234 -9.64 9.77 -12.34
CA ASP A 234 -11.09 9.89 -12.44
C ASP A 234 -11.66 9.12 -13.66
N LYS A 235 -10.90 9.06 -14.77
CA LYS A 235 -11.25 8.24 -15.93
C LYS A 235 -11.16 6.74 -15.63
N ALA A 236 -10.23 6.29 -14.78
CA ALA A 236 -10.11 4.89 -14.40
C ALA A 236 -11.23 4.46 -13.44
N GLY A 237 -11.58 5.26 -12.44
CA GLY A 237 -12.69 4.99 -11.53
C GLY A 237 -14.07 5.03 -12.22
N ASN A 238 -14.31 6.07 -13.03
CA ASN A 238 -15.51 6.19 -13.85
C ASN A 238 -15.63 5.10 -14.93
N TRP A 239 -14.51 4.57 -15.39
CA TRP A 239 -14.49 3.49 -16.38
C TRP A 239 -14.88 2.15 -15.75
N ILE A 240 -14.41 1.85 -14.53
CA ILE A 240 -14.81 0.66 -13.76
C ILE A 240 -16.34 0.70 -13.52
N TYR A 241 -16.85 1.84 -13.04
CA TYR A 241 -18.29 2.04 -12.82
C TYR A 241 -19.12 1.88 -14.11
N LYS A 242 -18.71 2.50 -15.23
CA LYS A 242 -19.41 2.40 -16.52
C LYS A 242 -19.34 1.01 -17.13
N TRP A 243 -18.26 0.26 -16.89
CA TRP A 243 -18.12 -1.09 -17.42
C TRP A 243 -19.09 -2.08 -16.75
N PHE A 244 -19.25 -1.99 -15.43
CA PHE A 244 -20.20 -2.84 -14.70
C PHE A 244 -21.64 -2.50 -15.02
N LYS A 245 -22.00 -1.21 -15.20
CA LYS A 245 -23.35 -0.78 -15.55
C LYS A 245 -23.78 -1.21 -16.97
N LYS A 246 -22.83 -1.52 -17.85
CA LYS A 246 -23.11 -1.94 -19.23
C LYS A 246 -23.24 -3.47 -19.36
N ASN A 247 -22.83 -4.24 -18.37
CA ASN A 247 -22.83 -5.71 -18.37
C ASN A 247 -23.75 -6.31 -17.29
N SER A 248 -24.59 -5.49 -16.65
CA SER A 248 -25.77 -5.86 -15.84
C SER A 248 -27.04 -5.60 -16.63
#